data_904445b2680f84e806703053e61445c3
#
_entry.id   904445b2680f84e806703053e61445c3
#
_cell.length_a   1.000
_cell.length_b   1.000
_cell.length_c   1.000
_cell.angle_alpha   90.00
_cell.angle_beta   90.00
_cell.angle_gamma   90.00
#
_symmetry.space_group_name_H-M   'P 1'
#
loop_
_entity.id
_entity.type
_entity.pdbx_description
1 polymer ?
#
loop_
_entity_poly.entity_id
_entity_poly.type
_entity_poly.pdbx_seq_one_letter_code
_entity_poly.pdbx_strand_id
1 'polypeptide(L)'
;MATVRFTYALKKFFPNIGDINSDGKTLREVLTQVESKHPRIKNYLLDDQGKLRDHVNIFIDGVLILDRKNLSDQFLPNSEIYIMQALSGG
;
A
#
# COMPACT_ATOMS: atom_id res chain seq x y z
N MET A 1 -0.42 -11.52 -11.47
CA MET A 1 0.21 -10.56 -10.54
C MET A 1 -0.82 -9.56 -10.06
N ALA A 2 -0.76 -9.21 -8.79
CA ALA A 2 -1.61 -8.13 -8.28
C ALA A 2 -1.10 -6.78 -8.81
N THR A 3 -2.03 -5.87 -9.06
CA THR A 3 -1.69 -4.52 -9.51
C THR A 3 -1.82 -3.58 -8.32
N VAL A 4 -0.73 -2.89 -7.99
CA VAL A 4 -0.72 -1.93 -6.88
C VAL A 4 -0.86 -0.53 -7.45
N ARG A 5 -1.85 0.22 -6.95
CA ARG A 5 -2.13 1.58 -7.38
C ARG A 5 -2.06 2.52 -6.20
N PHE A 6 -1.79 3.79 -6.49
CA PHE A 6 -1.56 4.79 -5.45
C PHE A 6 -2.39 6.04 -5.72
N THR A 7 -2.84 6.71 -4.64
CA THR A 7 -3.55 7.97 -4.79
C THR A 7 -2.60 9.08 -5.24
N TYR A 8 -3.20 10.10 -5.82
CA TYR A 8 -2.46 11.28 -6.25
C TYR A 8 -1.67 11.93 -5.10
N ALA A 9 -2.20 11.88 -3.89
CA ALA A 9 -1.54 12.49 -2.73
C ALA A 9 -0.15 11.92 -2.49
N LEU A 10 0.04 10.62 -2.74
CA LEU A 10 1.35 9.99 -2.59
C LEU A 10 2.35 10.46 -3.63
N LYS A 11 1.87 10.88 -4.80
CA LYS A 11 2.75 11.34 -5.87
C LYS A 11 3.48 12.62 -5.52
N LYS A 12 2.99 13.39 -4.56
CA LYS A 12 3.68 14.59 -4.09
C LYS A 12 4.99 14.26 -3.42
N PHE A 13 5.05 13.11 -2.74
CA PHE A 13 6.24 12.70 -2.00
C PHE A 13 7.07 11.68 -2.78
N PHE A 14 6.45 11.01 -3.72
CA PHE A 14 7.10 10.02 -4.58
C PHE A 14 6.70 10.30 -6.02
N PRO A 15 7.32 11.32 -6.64
CA PRO A 15 6.85 11.83 -7.95
C PRO A 15 6.84 10.80 -9.08
N ASN A 16 7.70 9.80 -8.98
CA ASN A 16 7.79 8.77 -10.02
C ASN A 16 6.93 7.55 -9.74
N ILE A 17 6.10 7.62 -8.69
CA ILE A 17 5.28 6.46 -8.33
C ILE A 17 4.19 6.24 -9.35
N GLY A 18 4.08 5.03 -9.84
CA GLY A 18 3.04 4.62 -10.77
C GLY A 18 2.54 3.24 -10.40
N ASP A 19 1.68 2.68 -11.23
CA ASP A 19 1.16 1.34 -10.99
C ASP A 19 2.30 0.34 -10.99
N ILE A 20 2.25 -0.61 -10.06
CA ILE A 20 3.27 -1.63 -9.90
C ILE A 20 2.59 -3.00 -9.94
N ASN A 21 3.15 -3.93 -10.70
CA ASN A 21 2.73 -5.32 -10.66
C ASN A 21 3.57 -6.06 -9.63
N SER A 22 2.91 -6.84 -8.78
CA SER A 22 3.58 -7.57 -7.71
C SER A 22 3.18 -9.02 -7.73
N ASP A 23 4.14 -9.91 -7.58
CA ASP A 23 3.90 -11.33 -7.39
C ASP A 23 3.90 -11.73 -5.91
N GLY A 24 3.93 -10.76 -5.01
CA GLY A 24 3.85 -11.03 -3.58
C GLY A 24 2.56 -11.74 -3.23
N LYS A 25 2.62 -12.61 -2.26
CA LYS A 25 1.46 -13.41 -1.84
C LYS A 25 0.79 -12.87 -0.61
N THR A 26 1.42 -11.95 0.09
CA THR A 26 0.88 -11.25 1.25
C THR A 26 1.03 -9.76 1.05
N LEU A 27 0.23 -8.97 1.78
CA LEU A 27 0.37 -7.52 1.70
C LEU A 27 1.77 -7.07 2.12
N ARG A 28 2.38 -7.74 3.10
CA ARG A 28 3.73 -7.38 3.52
C ARG A 28 4.75 -7.61 2.41
N GLU A 29 4.62 -8.71 1.66
CA GLU A 29 5.48 -8.97 0.52
C GLU A 29 5.28 -7.92 -0.56
N VAL A 30 4.02 -7.57 -0.83
CA VAL A 30 3.70 -6.53 -1.81
C VAL A 30 4.36 -5.21 -1.40
N LEU A 31 4.23 -4.82 -0.14
CA LEU A 31 4.83 -3.57 0.33
C LEU A 31 6.36 -3.62 0.30
N THR A 32 6.95 -4.79 0.52
CA THR A 32 8.40 -4.96 0.39
C THR A 32 8.85 -4.74 -1.05
N GLN A 33 8.08 -5.23 -2.02
CA GLN A 33 8.40 -4.99 -3.42
C GLN A 33 8.20 -3.53 -3.81
N VAL A 34 7.17 -2.88 -3.26
CA VAL A 34 6.96 -1.45 -3.48
C VAL A 34 8.16 -0.67 -2.92
N GLU A 35 8.63 -1.04 -1.73
CA GLU A 35 9.78 -0.39 -1.10
C GLU A 35 11.03 -0.50 -1.96
N SER A 36 11.23 -1.65 -2.60
CA SER A 36 12.41 -1.84 -3.45
C SER A 36 12.43 -0.88 -4.64
N LYS A 37 11.25 -0.48 -5.10
CA LYS A 37 11.11 0.45 -6.23
C LYS A 37 11.08 1.90 -5.79
N HIS A 38 10.56 2.16 -4.59
CA HIS A 38 10.44 3.51 -4.04
C HIS A 38 10.92 3.50 -2.60
N PRO A 39 12.24 3.61 -2.40
CA PRO A 39 12.82 3.59 -1.04
C PRO A 39 12.18 4.65 -0.15
N ARG A 40 11.94 4.30 1.10
CA ARG A 40 11.29 5.09 2.14
C ARG A 40 9.77 5.05 2.13
N ILE A 41 9.15 4.50 1.08
CA ILE A 41 7.70 4.47 1.04
C ILE A 41 7.12 3.63 2.17
N LYS A 42 7.80 2.54 2.51
CA LYS A 42 7.33 1.64 3.57
C LYS A 42 7.26 2.37 4.92
N ASN A 43 8.26 3.19 5.24
CA ASN A 43 8.25 3.99 6.47
C ASN A 43 7.15 5.06 6.44
N TYR A 44 6.77 5.50 5.25
CA TYR A 44 5.69 6.46 5.09
C TYR A 44 4.33 5.81 5.33
N LEU A 45 4.18 4.56 4.95
CA LEU A 45 2.91 3.84 5.03
C LEU A 45 2.73 3.13 6.37
N LEU A 46 3.81 2.63 6.97
CA LEU A 46 3.78 1.85 8.19
C LEU A 46 4.54 2.55 9.31
N ASP A 47 4.09 2.32 10.55
CA ASP A 47 4.79 2.85 11.71
C ASP A 47 5.94 1.92 12.12
N ASP A 48 6.60 2.24 13.24
CA ASP A 48 7.77 1.49 13.71
C ASP A 48 7.46 0.03 14.04
N GLN A 49 6.21 -0.27 14.29
CA GLN A 49 5.77 -1.63 14.62
C GLN A 49 5.24 -2.38 13.41
N GLY A 50 5.32 -1.77 12.24
CA GLY A 50 4.83 -2.39 11.01
C GLY A 50 3.32 -2.31 10.83
N LYS A 51 2.66 -1.47 11.62
CA LYS A 51 1.22 -1.27 11.53
C LYS A 51 0.93 -0.12 10.55
N LEU A 52 -0.18 -0.23 9.82
CA LEU A 52 -0.59 0.81 8.88
C LEU A 52 -0.87 2.10 9.64
N ARG A 53 -0.29 3.21 9.16
CA ARG A 53 -0.51 4.51 9.80
C ARG A 53 -1.96 4.96 9.64
N ASP A 54 -2.45 5.78 10.57
CA ASP A 54 -3.86 6.16 10.64
C ASP A 54 -4.35 6.87 9.37
N HIS A 55 -3.48 7.63 8.72
CA HIS A 55 -3.88 8.39 7.51
C HIS A 55 -3.72 7.60 6.23
N VAL A 56 -3.35 6.32 6.33
CA VAL A 56 -3.18 5.45 5.17
C VAL A 56 -4.23 4.35 5.19
N ASN A 57 -4.81 4.09 4.03
CA ASN A 57 -5.76 2.99 3.86
C ASN A 57 -5.32 2.13 2.68
N ILE A 58 -5.66 0.86 2.74
CA ILE A 58 -5.42 -0.08 1.64
C ILE A 58 -6.76 -0.72 1.30
N PHE A 59 -7.08 -0.71 0.00
CA PHE A 59 -8.27 -1.38 -0.52
C PHE A 59 -7.83 -2.54 -1.39
N ILE A 60 -8.49 -3.67 -1.22
CA ILE A 60 -8.28 -4.84 -2.08
C ILE A 60 -9.56 -5.03 -2.88
N ASP A 61 -9.46 -4.89 -4.19
CA ASP A 61 -10.61 -4.98 -5.10
C ASP A 61 -11.77 -4.10 -4.64
N GLY A 62 -11.45 -2.89 -4.17
CA GLY A 62 -12.43 -1.91 -3.74
C GLY A 62 -12.92 -2.07 -2.30
N VAL A 63 -12.40 -3.05 -1.56
CA VAL A 63 -12.82 -3.31 -0.19
C VAL A 63 -11.70 -2.93 0.78
N LEU A 64 -12.04 -2.10 1.76
CA LEU A 64 -11.08 -1.67 2.77
C LEU A 64 -10.58 -2.88 3.58
N ILE A 65 -9.27 -2.96 3.81
CA ILE A 65 -8.71 -4.05 4.59
C ILE A 65 -9.20 -3.98 6.04
N LEU A 66 -9.24 -5.13 6.69
CA LEU A 66 -9.67 -5.25 8.08
C LEU A 66 -8.49 -5.28 9.05
N ASP A 67 -7.38 -5.88 8.65
CA ASP A 67 -6.24 -6.10 9.55
C ASP A 67 -5.12 -5.09 9.27
N ARG A 68 -5.25 -3.93 9.89
CA ARG A 68 -4.26 -2.85 9.74
C ARG A 68 -2.96 -3.15 10.49
N LYS A 69 -3.00 -4.09 11.42
CA LYS A 69 -1.87 -4.38 12.31
C LYS A 69 -0.92 -5.39 11.70
N ASN A 70 -1.45 -6.50 11.22
CA ASN A 70 -0.64 -7.59 10.66
C ASN A 70 -0.71 -7.66 9.15
N LEU A 71 -1.63 -6.90 8.54
CA LEU A 71 -1.81 -6.87 7.08
C LEU A 71 -2.07 -8.28 6.53
N SER A 72 -2.92 -9.04 7.23
CA SER A 72 -3.18 -10.43 6.90
C SER A 72 -4.33 -10.62 5.92
N ASP A 73 -4.99 -9.54 5.50
CA ASP A 73 -6.07 -9.66 4.53
C ASP A 73 -5.57 -10.36 3.27
N GLN A 74 -6.38 -11.26 2.75
CA GLN A 74 -6.02 -12.05 1.57
C GLN A 74 -6.48 -11.35 0.30
N PHE A 75 -5.81 -11.66 -0.79
CA PHE A 75 -6.15 -11.16 -2.11
C PHE A 75 -5.83 -12.21 -3.15
N LEU A 76 -6.45 -12.05 -4.33
CA LEU A 76 -6.28 -12.99 -5.43
C LEU A 76 -5.05 -12.61 -6.27
N PRO A 77 -4.53 -13.55 -7.08
CA PRO A 77 -3.34 -13.26 -7.88
C PRO A 77 -3.46 -12.05 -8.81
N ASN A 78 -4.69 -11.73 -9.24
CA ASN A 78 -4.90 -10.59 -10.14
C ASN A 78 -5.70 -9.47 -9.47
N SER A 79 -5.70 -9.41 -8.14
CA SER A 79 -6.41 -8.36 -7.42
C SER A 79 -5.80 -6.99 -7.67
N GLU A 80 -6.61 -5.95 -7.50
CA GLU A 80 -6.14 -4.58 -7.45
C GLU A 80 -5.95 -4.19 -5.99
N ILE A 81 -4.76 -3.72 -5.67
CA ILE A 81 -4.43 -3.24 -4.33
C ILE A 81 -4.22 -1.74 -4.43
N TYR A 82 -5.11 -0.98 -3.82
CA TYR A 82 -5.10 0.47 -3.91
C TYR A 82 -4.62 1.04 -2.58
N ILE A 83 -3.49 1.73 -2.61
CA ILE A 83 -2.92 2.36 -1.41
C ILE A 83 -3.28 3.83 -1.45
N MET A 84 -4.04 4.25 -0.44
CA MET A 84 -4.60 5.59 -0.36
C MET A 84 -4.03 6.30 0.86
N GLN A 85 -3.56 7.51 0.65
CA GLN A 85 -3.27 8.41 1.75
C GLN A 85 -4.41 9.41 1.84
N ALA A 86 -5.03 9.49 3.01
CA ALA A 86 -6.01 10.55 3.23
C ALA A 86 -5.28 11.87 3.30
N LEU A 87 -5.75 12.86 2.55
CA LEU A 87 -5.28 14.22 2.75
C LEU A 87 -5.71 14.60 4.16
N SER A 88 -4.73 14.97 4.97
CA SER A 88 -5.07 15.41 6.31
C SER A 88 -5.83 16.73 6.14
N GLY A 89 -7.11 16.65 6.16
CA GLY A 89 -7.97 17.81 6.18
C GLY A 89 -7.89 18.52 7.50
N GLY A 90 -6.79 18.39 8.06
CA GLY A 90 -6.59 18.97 9.38
C GLY A 90 -7.24 18.08 10.38
#